data_c00b32312144b956401b712aa352d08e
#
_entry.id   c00b32312144b956401b712aa352d08e
#
_cell.length_a   1.000
_cell.length_b   1.000
_cell.length_c   1.000
_cell.angle_alpha   90.00
_cell.angle_beta   90.00
_cell.angle_gamma   90.00
#
_symmetry.space_group_name_H-M   'P 1'
#
loop_
_entity.id
_entity.type
_entity.pdbx_description
1 polymer ?
#
loop_
_entity_poly.entity_id
_entity_poly.type
_entity_poly.pdbx_seq_one_letter_code
_entity_poly.pdbx_strand_id
1 'polypeptide(L)'
;MYRILYLSLIVYGAFSQITQALLIREDLVVFYGNEISLGVFYGSWLLWIAAGSALAIPLRKRISSPLHWVRGLLLSLPLLLGAQIIITRIVRDFFDISSTQFIALGDLFTAVTLINLPAALVIGLAFPLACMALQQHAPSSDPETGSPRQTEKMVAGVSRLYIFDALGALAGGFIFTFLLIELAGVWVSWALVMVVISITSLLLGRLQHNTKHRSVIALNLAGWASLFIAAVFLVTPVHTAFTKYMETVRFHTLQPGLELLDAMETRYGHVAIARLGEQVSVVNDGRIGLSFPNTEDAHMQAAYFFTQGNWPRHILTVSY
;
A
#
# COMPACT_ATOMS: atom_id res chain seq x y z
N MET A 1 -1.61 -5.20 -29.80
CA MET A 1 -2.45 -5.75 -28.71
C MET A 1 -1.59 -6.33 -27.58
N TYR A 2 -0.80 -7.37 -27.79
CA TYR A 2 0.01 -8.00 -26.74
C TYR A 2 0.93 -7.04 -25.97
N ARG A 3 1.56 -6.07 -26.65
CA ARG A 3 2.42 -5.06 -26.01
C ARG A 3 1.69 -4.26 -24.92
N ILE A 4 0.43 -3.88 -25.16
CA ILE A 4 -0.34 -3.11 -24.19
C ILE A 4 -0.72 -4.00 -23.00
N LEU A 5 -1.06 -5.27 -23.24
CA LEU A 5 -1.37 -6.20 -22.16
C LEU A 5 -0.13 -6.49 -21.29
N TYR A 6 1.04 -6.70 -21.87
CA TYR A 6 2.28 -6.89 -21.11
C TYR A 6 2.66 -5.62 -20.34
N LEU A 7 2.51 -4.43 -20.92
CA LEU A 7 2.74 -3.17 -20.24
C LEU A 7 1.78 -3.01 -19.04
N SER A 8 0.51 -3.37 -19.21
CA SER A 8 -0.46 -3.29 -18.12
C SER A 8 -0.14 -4.25 -16.97
N LEU A 9 0.52 -5.38 -17.24
CA LEU A 9 0.99 -6.29 -16.19
C LEU A 9 2.21 -5.74 -15.45
N ILE A 10 3.12 -5.07 -16.14
CA ILE A 10 4.22 -4.35 -15.46
C ILE A 10 3.63 -3.31 -14.51
N VAL A 11 2.68 -2.51 -14.99
CA VAL A 11 2.01 -1.50 -14.14
C VAL A 11 1.25 -2.15 -13.00
N TYR A 12 0.58 -3.27 -13.24
CA TYR A 12 -0.14 -4.01 -12.21
C TYR A 12 0.81 -4.56 -11.13
N GLY A 13 1.91 -5.21 -11.52
CA GLY A 13 2.92 -5.69 -10.58
C GLY A 13 3.55 -4.56 -9.76
N ALA A 14 3.89 -3.45 -10.43
CA ALA A 14 4.41 -2.27 -9.74
C ALA A 14 3.39 -1.70 -8.74
N PHE A 15 2.11 -1.60 -9.14
CA PHE A 15 1.05 -1.16 -8.26
C PHE A 15 0.86 -2.10 -7.07
N SER A 16 0.82 -3.40 -7.30
CA SER A 16 0.68 -4.40 -6.24
C SER A 16 1.77 -4.24 -5.17
N GLN A 17 3.02 -4.09 -5.60
CA GLN A 17 4.15 -3.90 -4.70
C GLN A 17 4.11 -2.55 -3.97
N ILE A 18 3.76 -1.46 -4.65
CA ILE A 18 3.61 -0.13 -4.03
C ILE A 18 2.47 -0.15 -3.00
N THR A 19 1.34 -0.78 -3.32
CA THR A 19 0.21 -0.93 -2.40
C THR A 19 0.62 -1.65 -1.12
N GLN A 20 1.29 -2.78 -1.28
CA GLN A 20 1.80 -3.56 -0.14
C GLN A 20 2.77 -2.74 0.70
N ALA A 21 3.71 -2.02 0.07
CA ALA A 21 4.69 -1.22 0.77
C ALA A 21 4.07 -0.01 1.50
N LEU A 22 3.07 0.64 0.91
CA LEU A 22 2.33 1.73 1.57
C LEU A 22 1.55 1.23 2.79
N LEU A 23 0.81 0.13 2.66
CA LEU A 23 0.01 -0.40 3.76
C LEU A 23 0.88 -0.92 4.91
N ILE A 24 1.98 -1.62 4.61
CA ILE A 24 2.88 -2.10 5.67
C ILE A 24 3.53 -0.96 6.44
N ARG A 25 3.84 0.17 5.78
CA ARG A 25 4.36 1.37 6.45
C ARG A 25 3.33 1.98 7.39
N GLU A 26 2.09 2.13 6.94
CA GLU A 26 1.01 2.63 7.81
C GLU A 26 0.77 1.69 8.99
N ASP A 27 0.77 0.38 8.78
CA ASP A 27 0.64 -0.63 9.83
C ASP A 27 1.79 -0.54 10.85
N LEU A 28 3.03 -0.36 10.39
CA LEU A 28 4.18 -0.22 11.29
C LEU A 28 4.06 1.01 12.19
N VAL A 29 3.56 2.12 11.68
CA VAL A 29 3.32 3.33 12.49
C VAL A 29 2.18 3.12 13.48
N VAL A 30 1.03 2.61 13.01
CA VAL A 30 -0.19 2.50 13.81
C VAL A 30 -0.09 1.41 14.87
N PHE A 31 0.58 0.30 14.58
CA PHE A 31 0.72 -0.85 15.49
C PHE A 31 2.08 -0.92 16.20
N TYR A 32 2.85 0.19 16.15
CA TYR A 32 4.16 0.31 16.80
C TYR A 32 5.18 -0.73 16.37
N GLY A 33 5.25 -1.02 15.12
CA GLY A 33 6.14 -1.88 14.36
C GLY A 33 6.90 -2.94 15.15
N ASN A 34 6.48 -4.19 15.03
CA ASN A 34 7.21 -5.32 15.57
C ASN A 34 7.20 -6.49 14.57
N GLU A 35 8.02 -7.49 14.80
CA GLU A 35 8.12 -8.66 13.93
C GLU A 35 6.80 -9.42 13.78
N ILE A 36 5.98 -9.45 14.85
CA ILE A 36 4.65 -10.10 14.83
C ILE A 36 3.71 -9.36 13.89
N SER A 37 3.69 -8.02 13.94
CA SER A 37 2.87 -7.20 13.01
C SER A 37 3.23 -7.48 11.56
N LEU A 38 4.52 -7.56 11.24
CA LEU A 38 5.01 -7.91 9.90
C LEU A 38 4.55 -9.32 9.49
N GLY A 39 4.65 -10.30 10.39
CA GLY A 39 4.21 -11.66 10.15
C GLY A 39 2.71 -11.76 9.85
N VAL A 40 1.88 -11.07 10.65
CA VAL A 40 0.43 -11.00 10.45
C VAL A 40 0.09 -10.29 9.15
N PHE A 41 0.77 -9.18 8.83
CA PHE A 41 0.57 -8.45 7.58
C PHE A 41 0.84 -9.34 6.36
N TYR A 42 2.03 -9.93 6.26
CA TYR A 42 2.39 -10.78 5.12
C TYR A 42 1.54 -12.05 5.05
N GLY A 43 1.24 -12.68 6.18
CA GLY A 43 0.39 -13.86 6.25
C GLY A 43 -1.02 -13.58 5.73
N SER A 44 -1.66 -12.51 6.20
CA SER A 44 -3.00 -12.11 5.76
C SER A 44 -3.01 -11.63 4.30
N TRP A 45 -1.99 -10.89 3.87
CA TRP A 45 -1.84 -10.44 2.48
C TRP A 45 -1.79 -11.61 1.50
N LEU A 46 -0.92 -12.59 1.77
CA LEU A 46 -0.81 -13.78 0.93
C LEU A 46 -2.08 -14.65 0.96
N LEU A 47 -2.72 -14.75 2.12
CA LEU A 47 -4.00 -15.45 2.27
C LEU A 47 -5.07 -14.85 1.34
N TRP A 48 -5.22 -13.53 1.32
CA TRP A 48 -6.23 -12.87 0.50
C TRP A 48 -5.87 -12.87 -0.99
N ILE A 49 -4.59 -12.80 -1.36
CA ILE A 49 -4.17 -13.02 -2.75
C ILE A 49 -4.54 -14.44 -3.19
N ALA A 50 -4.27 -15.46 -2.38
CA ALA A 50 -4.62 -16.83 -2.68
C ALA A 50 -6.14 -17.02 -2.82
N ALA A 51 -6.92 -16.44 -1.90
CA ALA A 51 -8.38 -16.45 -1.95
C ALA A 51 -8.91 -15.75 -3.21
N GLY A 52 -8.38 -14.57 -3.56
CA GLY A 52 -8.72 -13.85 -4.78
C GLY A 52 -8.44 -14.67 -6.04
N SER A 53 -7.27 -15.30 -6.10
CA SER A 53 -6.90 -16.18 -7.21
C SER A 53 -7.83 -17.41 -7.32
N ALA A 54 -8.19 -18.01 -6.19
CA ALA A 54 -9.12 -19.13 -6.13
C ALA A 54 -10.53 -18.75 -6.59
N LEU A 55 -10.98 -17.53 -6.28
CA LEU A 55 -12.29 -17.00 -6.73
C LEU A 55 -12.39 -16.86 -8.25
N ALA A 56 -11.27 -16.73 -8.96
CA ALA A 56 -11.29 -16.71 -10.43
C ALA A 56 -11.83 -18.04 -11.04
N ILE A 57 -11.67 -19.17 -10.35
CA ILE A 57 -12.07 -20.49 -10.83
C ILE A 57 -13.58 -20.57 -11.08
N PRO A 58 -14.46 -20.33 -10.07
CA PRO A 58 -15.90 -20.34 -10.28
C PRO A 58 -16.40 -19.20 -11.17
N LEU A 59 -15.74 -18.02 -11.10
CA LEU A 59 -16.09 -16.86 -11.89
C LEU A 59 -15.83 -17.05 -13.38
N ARG A 60 -14.85 -17.89 -13.78
CA ARG A 60 -14.50 -18.16 -15.17
C ARG A 60 -15.73 -18.50 -16.03
N LYS A 61 -16.67 -19.27 -15.48
CA LYS A 61 -17.89 -19.68 -16.21
C LYS A 61 -18.89 -18.55 -16.43
N ARG A 62 -18.80 -17.47 -15.64
CA ARG A 62 -19.73 -16.31 -15.67
C ARG A 62 -19.14 -15.10 -16.38
N ILE A 63 -17.84 -15.07 -16.60
CA ILE A 63 -17.13 -13.93 -17.18
C ILE A 63 -17.04 -14.10 -18.70
N SER A 64 -17.87 -13.37 -19.45
CA SER A 64 -17.83 -13.32 -20.90
C SER A 64 -16.70 -12.43 -21.45
N SER A 65 -16.30 -11.39 -20.73
CA SER A 65 -15.26 -10.45 -21.13
C SER A 65 -14.25 -10.21 -19.99
N PRO A 66 -13.19 -11.04 -19.85
CA PRO A 66 -12.17 -10.88 -18.83
C PRO A 66 -11.49 -9.50 -18.84
N LEU A 67 -11.29 -8.91 -20.02
CA LEU A 67 -10.66 -7.61 -20.14
C LEU A 67 -11.47 -6.48 -19.50
N HIS A 68 -12.81 -6.55 -19.52
CA HIS A 68 -13.66 -5.60 -18.79
C HIS A 68 -13.45 -5.70 -17.28
N TRP A 69 -13.41 -6.94 -16.78
CA TRP A 69 -13.18 -7.19 -15.37
C TRP A 69 -11.80 -6.71 -14.92
N VAL A 70 -10.75 -7.03 -15.68
CA VAL A 70 -9.38 -6.54 -15.39
C VAL A 70 -9.35 -5.01 -15.31
N ARG A 71 -9.98 -4.31 -16.25
CA ARG A 71 -10.06 -2.84 -16.22
C ARG A 71 -10.81 -2.31 -15.00
N GLY A 72 -11.96 -2.92 -14.68
CA GLY A 72 -12.75 -2.54 -13.51
C GLY A 72 -11.98 -2.74 -12.19
N LEU A 73 -11.31 -3.89 -12.04
CA LEU A 73 -10.47 -4.18 -10.88
C LEU A 73 -9.29 -3.21 -10.78
N LEU A 74 -8.61 -2.92 -11.88
CA LEU A 74 -7.51 -1.92 -11.90
C LEU A 74 -8.01 -0.56 -11.40
N LEU A 75 -9.15 -0.08 -11.88
CA LEU A 75 -9.70 1.23 -11.46
C LEU A 75 -10.19 1.24 -10.00
N SER A 76 -10.61 0.09 -9.45
CA SER A 76 -11.00 0.01 -8.05
C SER A 76 -9.80 0.04 -7.08
N LEU A 77 -8.64 -0.42 -7.51
CA LEU A 77 -7.47 -0.58 -6.63
C LEU A 77 -6.99 0.72 -5.96
N PRO A 78 -6.83 1.86 -6.66
CA PRO A 78 -6.42 3.11 -6.00
C PRO A 78 -7.46 3.60 -4.97
N LEU A 79 -8.75 3.39 -5.25
CA LEU A 79 -9.82 3.76 -4.31
C LEU A 79 -9.78 2.89 -3.05
N LEU A 80 -9.59 1.58 -3.22
CA LEU A 80 -9.44 0.65 -2.12
C LEU A 80 -8.20 0.98 -1.29
N LEU A 81 -7.07 1.24 -1.92
CA LEU A 81 -5.84 1.62 -1.24
C LEU A 81 -6.03 2.91 -0.42
N GLY A 82 -6.61 3.96 -1.00
CA GLY A 82 -6.89 5.20 -0.27
C GLY A 82 -7.79 4.98 0.94
N ALA A 83 -8.87 4.20 0.77
CA ALA A 83 -9.76 3.84 1.88
C ALA A 83 -9.02 3.01 2.96
N GLN A 84 -8.19 2.04 2.58
CA GLN A 84 -7.41 1.23 3.51
C GLN A 84 -6.42 2.07 4.31
N ILE A 85 -5.70 3.02 3.68
CA ILE A 85 -4.80 3.94 4.39
C ILE A 85 -5.59 4.75 5.43
N ILE A 86 -6.75 5.30 5.06
CA ILE A 86 -7.60 6.05 6.00
C ILE A 86 -8.05 5.17 7.16
N ILE A 87 -8.55 3.97 6.87
CA ILE A 87 -9.01 3.02 7.90
C ILE A 87 -7.87 2.64 8.84
N THR A 88 -6.67 2.36 8.31
CA THR A 88 -5.49 2.03 9.12
C THR A 88 -5.17 3.17 10.10
N ARG A 89 -5.25 4.43 9.66
CA ARG A 89 -4.94 5.60 10.51
C ARG A 89 -5.91 5.82 11.67
N ILE A 90 -7.15 5.35 11.56
CA ILE A 90 -8.19 5.50 12.59
C ILE A 90 -8.56 4.19 13.30
N VAL A 91 -7.91 3.08 12.96
CA VAL A 91 -8.31 1.74 13.44
C VAL A 91 -8.18 1.59 14.95
N ARG A 92 -7.23 2.28 15.60
CA ARG A 92 -7.08 2.23 17.06
C ARG A 92 -8.28 2.78 17.80
N ASP A 93 -8.94 3.82 17.24
CA ASP A 93 -10.16 4.37 17.81
C ASP A 93 -11.33 3.37 17.75
N PHE A 94 -11.37 2.55 16.69
CA PHE A 94 -12.38 1.47 16.58
C PHE A 94 -12.25 0.38 17.62
N PHE A 95 -11.04 0.10 18.08
CA PHE A 95 -10.77 -0.93 19.09
C PHE A 95 -10.61 -0.33 20.50
N ASP A 96 -10.85 0.96 20.67
CA ASP A 96 -10.71 1.71 21.95
C ASP A 96 -9.32 1.46 22.59
N ILE A 97 -8.27 1.46 21.77
CA ILE A 97 -6.90 1.15 22.20
C ILE A 97 -6.20 2.45 22.60
N SER A 98 -5.90 2.54 23.89
CA SER A 98 -5.13 3.64 24.44
C SER A 98 -3.75 3.79 23.78
N SER A 99 -3.28 5.03 23.64
CA SER A 99 -1.97 5.38 23.07
C SER A 99 -0.78 4.73 23.77
N THR A 100 -0.93 4.36 25.05
CA THR A 100 0.11 3.74 25.87
C THR A 100 0.07 2.22 25.84
N GLN A 101 -0.98 1.62 25.27
CA GLN A 101 -1.18 0.17 25.27
C GLN A 101 -0.68 -0.47 23.97
N PHE A 102 -0.01 -1.61 24.11
CA PHE A 102 0.18 -2.52 22.99
C PHE A 102 -1.15 -3.16 22.62
N ILE A 103 -1.39 -3.29 21.34
CA ILE A 103 -2.57 -3.98 20.83
C ILE A 103 -2.53 -5.46 21.23
N ALA A 104 -3.65 -6.00 21.67
CA ALA A 104 -3.77 -7.44 21.89
C ALA A 104 -3.58 -8.20 20.57
N LEU A 105 -2.94 -9.36 20.63
CA LEU A 105 -2.61 -10.15 19.42
C LEU A 105 -3.86 -10.48 18.57
N GLY A 106 -5.00 -10.75 19.23
CA GLY A 106 -6.28 -11.03 18.56
C GLY A 106 -6.81 -9.82 17.79
N ASP A 107 -6.72 -8.62 18.37
CA ASP A 107 -7.18 -7.39 17.75
C ASP A 107 -6.25 -7.00 16.59
N LEU A 108 -4.93 -7.13 16.78
CA LEU A 108 -3.93 -6.94 15.71
C LEU A 108 -4.22 -7.87 14.52
N PHE A 109 -4.39 -9.16 14.79
CA PHE A 109 -4.69 -10.14 13.75
C PHE A 109 -5.99 -9.79 13.00
N THR A 110 -7.04 -9.44 13.72
CA THR A 110 -8.34 -9.09 13.15
C THR A 110 -8.26 -7.82 12.34
N ALA A 111 -7.69 -6.75 12.89
CA ALA A 111 -7.56 -5.46 12.23
C ALA A 111 -6.75 -5.57 10.93
N VAL A 112 -5.53 -6.09 11.00
CA VAL A 112 -4.63 -6.21 9.83
C VAL A 112 -5.23 -7.14 8.77
N THR A 113 -5.84 -8.26 9.17
CA THR A 113 -6.47 -9.19 8.23
C THR A 113 -7.64 -8.55 7.50
N LEU A 114 -8.49 -7.79 8.18
CA LEU A 114 -9.63 -7.11 7.57
C LEU A 114 -9.19 -5.92 6.70
N ILE A 115 -8.18 -5.17 7.13
CA ILE A 115 -7.62 -4.06 6.36
C ILE A 115 -7.02 -4.57 5.05
N ASN A 116 -6.25 -5.64 5.08
CA ASN A 116 -5.59 -6.19 3.89
C ASN A 116 -6.55 -6.81 2.87
N LEU A 117 -7.73 -7.27 3.31
CA LEU A 117 -8.68 -8.02 2.49
C LEU A 117 -9.00 -7.35 1.15
N PRO A 118 -9.47 -6.08 1.07
CA PRO A 118 -10.02 -5.55 -0.18
C PRO A 118 -8.99 -5.50 -1.31
N ALA A 119 -7.83 -4.89 -1.08
CA ALA A 119 -6.82 -4.75 -2.14
C ALA A 119 -6.15 -6.09 -2.47
N ALA A 120 -5.76 -6.89 -1.47
CA ALA A 120 -5.08 -8.16 -1.70
C ALA A 120 -5.98 -9.16 -2.44
N LEU A 121 -7.28 -9.21 -2.12
CA LEU A 121 -8.24 -10.06 -2.81
C LEU A 121 -8.43 -9.63 -4.27
N VAL A 122 -8.55 -8.33 -4.53
CA VAL A 122 -8.66 -7.78 -5.89
C VAL A 122 -7.38 -8.01 -6.67
N ILE A 123 -6.22 -7.82 -6.08
CA ILE A 123 -4.92 -8.14 -6.67
C ILE A 123 -4.86 -9.63 -7.01
N GLY A 124 -5.20 -10.52 -6.09
CA GLY A 124 -5.22 -11.96 -6.35
C GLY A 124 -6.14 -12.37 -7.50
N LEU A 125 -7.32 -11.74 -7.61
CA LEU A 125 -8.30 -12.01 -8.67
C LEU A 125 -7.86 -11.49 -10.05
N ALA A 126 -7.15 -10.37 -10.12
CA ALA A 126 -6.84 -9.69 -11.37
C ALA A 126 -5.86 -10.48 -12.25
N PHE A 127 -4.87 -11.16 -11.69
CA PHE A 127 -3.87 -11.93 -12.45
C PHE A 127 -4.48 -13.10 -13.24
N PRO A 128 -5.30 -14.01 -12.67
CA PRO A 128 -5.97 -15.05 -13.44
C PRO A 128 -6.90 -14.51 -14.53
N LEU A 129 -7.56 -13.38 -14.29
CA LEU A 129 -8.41 -12.74 -15.29
C LEU A 129 -7.58 -12.13 -16.44
N ALA A 130 -6.40 -11.60 -16.16
CA ALA A 130 -5.48 -11.17 -17.20
C ALA A 130 -4.99 -12.34 -18.06
N CYS A 131 -4.71 -13.51 -17.44
CA CYS A 131 -4.40 -14.75 -18.17
C CYS A 131 -5.57 -15.19 -19.07
N MET A 132 -6.81 -15.11 -18.58
CA MET A 132 -7.99 -15.41 -19.39
C MET A 132 -8.17 -14.42 -20.55
N ALA A 133 -7.92 -13.13 -20.33
CA ALA A 133 -7.98 -12.12 -21.37
C ALA A 133 -6.94 -12.38 -22.46
N LEU A 134 -5.73 -12.83 -22.10
CA LEU A 134 -4.70 -13.21 -23.07
C LEU A 134 -5.15 -14.41 -23.93
N GLN A 135 -5.73 -15.42 -23.28
CA GLN A 135 -6.20 -16.64 -23.99
C GLN A 135 -7.31 -16.32 -25.00
N GLN A 136 -8.25 -15.44 -24.67
CA GLN A 136 -9.32 -15.04 -25.60
C GLN A 136 -8.83 -14.30 -26.85
N HIS A 137 -7.65 -13.70 -26.77
CA HIS A 137 -7.08 -12.93 -27.88
C HIS A 137 -5.91 -13.68 -28.56
N ALA A 138 -5.59 -14.89 -28.11
CA ALA A 138 -4.65 -15.75 -28.82
C ALA A 138 -5.23 -16.16 -30.17
N PRO A 139 -4.42 -16.15 -31.27
CA PRO A 139 -4.89 -16.64 -32.56
C PRO A 139 -5.41 -18.09 -32.38
N SER A 140 -6.63 -18.34 -32.80
CA SER A 140 -7.17 -19.69 -32.90
C SER A 140 -6.34 -20.46 -33.92
N SER A 141 -5.32 -21.16 -33.47
CA SER A 141 -4.70 -22.21 -34.26
C SER A 141 -5.65 -23.38 -34.27
N ASP A 142 -5.82 -23.98 -35.45
CA ASP A 142 -6.76 -25.04 -35.82
C ASP A 142 -7.33 -25.92 -34.71
N PRO A 143 -8.60 -26.38 -34.88
CA PRO A 143 -9.35 -27.08 -33.83
C PRO A 143 -8.86 -28.49 -33.50
N GLU A 144 -7.66 -28.89 -33.84
CA GLU A 144 -7.06 -30.12 -33.32
C GLU A 144 -6.76 -29.93 -31.82
N THR A 145 -7.83 -30.03 -31.07
CA THR A 145 -7.89 -30.00 -29.61
C THR A 145 -6.94 -31.01 -29.01
N GLY A 146 -5.92 -30.50 -28.31
CA GLY A 146 -5.04 -31.33 -27.47
C GLY A 146 -3.63 -31.55 -27.98
N SER A 147 -3.17 -30.84 -29.01
CA SER A 147 -1.78 -31.00 -29.44
C SER A 147 -0.80 -30.49 -28.34
N PRO A 148 0.30 -31.26 -28.06
CA PRO A 148 1.33 -30.84 -27.09
C PRO A 148 1.87 -29.43 -27.35
N ARG A 149 1.93 -29.00 -28.61
CA ARG A 149 2.35 -27.64 -29.03
C ARG A 149 1.41 -26.52 -28.58
N GLN A 150 0.09 -26.80 -28.46
CA GLN A 150 -0.86 -25.80 -28.00
C GLN A 150 -0.75 -25.56 -26.48
N THR A 151 -0.56 -26.64 -25.73
CA THR A 151 -0.29 -26.57 -24.29
C THR A 151 1.02 -25.82 -24.03
N GLU A 152 2.08 -26.10 -24.78
CA GLU A 152 3.38 -25.43 -24.67
C GLU A 152 3.28 -23.92 -24.96
N LYS A 153 2.56 -23.52 -26.00
CA LYS A 153 2.32 -22.09 -26.31
C LYS A 153 1.52 -21.38 -25.21
N MET A 154 0.54 -22.04 -24.62
CA MET A 154 -0.26 -21.52 -23.54
C MET A 154 0.58 -21.35 -22.27
N VAL A 155 1.37 -22.35 -21.88
CA VAL A 155 2.29 -22.29 -20.74
C VAL A 155 3.31 -21.15 -20.95
N ALA A 156 3.93 -21.07 -22.14
CA ALA A 156 4.86 -19.98 -22.45
C ALA A 156 4.19 -18.60 -22.37
N GLY A 157 2.92 -18.47 -22.76
CA GLY A 157 2.14 -17.23 -22.64
C GLY A 157 1.93 -16.81 -21.18
N VAL A 158 1.50 -17.74 -20.32
CA VAL A 158 1.30 -17.50 -18.89
C VAL A 158 2.63 -17.20 -18.19
N SER A 159 3.70 -17.93 -18.52
CA SER A 159 5.02 -17.67 -17.97
C SER A 159 5.53 -16.26 -18.30
N ARG A 160 5.29 -15.78 -19.51
CA ARG A 160 5.62 -14.40 -19.89
C ARG A 160 4.82 -13.38 -19.07
N LEU A 161 3.53 -13.61 -18.85
CA LEU A 161 2.71 -12.73 -18.00
C LEU A 161 3.30 -12.61 -16.59
N TYR A 162 3.68 -13.75 -16.01
CA TYR A 162 4.30 -13.79 -14.69
C TYR A 162 5.64 -13.03 -14.65
N ILE A 163 6.48 -13.18 -15.69
CA ILE A 163 7.75 -12.44 -15.78
C ILE A 163 7.51 -10.92 -15.82
N PHE A 164 6.55 -10.44 -16.62
CA PHE A 164 6.26 -9.00 -16.70
C PHE A 164 5.66 -8.46 -15.40
N ASP A 165 4.81 -9.23 -14.73
CA ASP A 165 4.30 -8.90 -13.40
C ASP A 165 5.43 -8.79 -12.36
N ALA A 166 6.31 -9.79 -12.30
CA ALA A 166 7.45 -9.80 -11.39
C ALA A 166 8.44 -8.65 -11.66
N LEU A 167 8.72 -8.34 -12.93
CA LEU A 167 9.54 -7.16 -13.29
C LEU A 167 8.85 -5.86 -12.87
N GLY A 168 7.53 -5.79 -13.01
CA GLY A 168 6.73 -4.66 -12.52
C GLY A 168 6.86 -4.52 -11.00
N ALA A 169 6.69 -5.60 -10.26
CA ALA A 169 6.80 -5.60 -8.79
C ALA A 169 8.22 -5.17 -8.33
N LEU A 170 9.27 -5.68 -8.99
CA LEU A 170 10.64 -5.26 -8.71
C LEU A 170 10.83 -3.75 -8.95
N ALA A 171 10.40 -3.27 -10.12
CA ALA A 171 10.49 -1.84 -10.45
C ALA A 171 9.67 -0.97 -9.50
N GLY A 172 8.45 -1.39 -9.17
CA GLY A 172 7.56 -0.70 -8.23
C GLY A 172 8.15 -0.59 -6.84
N GLY A 173 8.71 -1.67 -6.31
CA GLY A 173 9.41 -1.67 -5.02
C GLY A 173 10.61 -0.73 -4.99
N PHE A 174 11.43 -0.75 -6.06
CA PHE A 174 12.57 0.14 -6.19
C PHE A 174 12.13 1.62 -6.27
N ILE A 175 11.20 1.94 -7.17
CA ILE A 175 10.68 3.30 -7.36
C ILE A 175 10.04 3.82 -6.07
N PHE A 176 9.26 3.00 -5.37
CA PHE A 176 8.64 3.38 -4.12
C PHE A 176 9.69 3.72 -3.04
N THR A 177 10.63 2.81 -2.81
CA THR A 177 11.59 2.93 -1.70
C THR A 177 12.57 4.08 -1.89
N PHE A 178 13.04 4.31 -3.12
CA PHE A 178 14.11 5.28 -3.38
C PHE A 178 13.63 6.63 -3.91
N LEU A 179 12.39 6.70 -4.42
CA LEU A 179 11.87 7.93 -5.03
C LEU A 179 10.56 8.39 -4.39
N LEU A 180 9.52 7.55 -4.40
CA LEU A 180 8.18 8.02 -4.07
C LEU A 180 8.02 8.41 -2.61
N ILE A 181 8.49 7.59 -1.69
CA ILE A 181 8.23 7.84 -0.27
C ILE A 181 8.96 9.07 0.25
N GLU A 182 10.19 9.29 -0.19
CA GLU A 182 11.02 10.41 0.27
C GLU A 182 10.67 11.73 -0.40
N LEU A 183 10.34 11.69 -1.70
CA LEU A 183 10.08 12.90 -2.49
C LEU A 183 8.60 13.32 -2.49
N ALA A 184 7.70 12.36 -2.34
CA ALA A 184 6.27 12.57 -2.56
C ALA A 184 5.41 12.27 -1.32
N GLY A 185 5.89 11.44 -0.38
CA GLY A 185 5.10 10.96 0.75
C GLY A 185 3.95 10.02 0.31
N VAL A 186 3.11 9.66 1.27
CA VAL A 186 2.05 8.64 1.08
C VAL A 186 0.99 9.09 0.07
N TRP A 187 0.40 10.26 0.26
CA TRP A 187 -0.78 10.70 -0.51
C TRP A 187 -0.47 11.13 -1.93
N VAL A 188 0.69 11.76 -2.13
CA VAL A 188 1.14 12.10 -3.50
C VAL A 188 1.55 10.82 -4.24
N SER A 189 2.19 9.86 -3.58
CA SER A 189 2.48 8.53 -4.15
C SER A 189 1.20 7.80 -4.55
N TRP A 190 0.17 7.81 -3.70
CA TRP A 190 -1.16 7.28 -4.01
C TRP A 190 -1.77 7.93 -5.26
N ALA A 191 -1.73 9.26 -5.37
CA ALA A 191 -2.29 9.97 -6.51
C ALA A 191 -1.50 9.72 -7.81
N LEU A 192 -0.17 9.64 -7.75
CA LEU A 192 0.67 9.28 -8.91
C LEU A 192 0.35 7.88 -9.43
N VAL A 193 0.20 6.93 -8.54
CA VAL A 193 -0.21 5.56 -8.90
C VAL A 193 -1.60 5.56 -9.51
N MET A 194 -2.55 6.34 -8.97
CA MET A 194 -3.89 6.50 -9.53
C MET A 194 -3.86 7.04 -10.96
N VAL A 195 -2.97 7.99 -11.27
CA VAL A 195 -2.74 8.49 -12.65
C VAL A 195 -2.30 7.35 -13.57
N VAL A 196 -1.26 6.60 -13.17
CA VAL A 196 -0.69 5.52 -14.00
C VAL A 196 -1.73 4.41 -14.25
N ILE A 197 -2.47 4.00 -13.23
CA ILE A 197 -3.53 3.00 -13.34
C ILE A 197 -4.67 3.49 -14.25
N SER A 198 -5.08 4.74 -14.13
CA SER A 198 -6.14 5.31 -14.96
C SER A 198 -5.74 5.33 -16.44
N ILE A 199 -4.52 5.78 -16.74
CA ILE A 199 -3.96 5.76 -18.09
C ILE A 199 -3.91 4.32 -18.63
N THR A 200 -3.45 3.37 -17.83
CA THR A 200 -3.37 1.95 -18.21
C THR A 200 -4.75 1.38 -18.51
N SER A 201 -5.76 1.67 -17.69
CA SER A 201 -7.14 1.24 -17.94
C SER A 201 -7.71 1.83 -19.23
N LEU A 202 -7.43 3.12 -19.51
CA LEU A 202 -7.85 3.78 -20.76
C LEU A 202 -7.16 3.17 -22.00
N LEU A 203 -5.86 2.85 -21.90
CA LEU A 203 -5.13 2.16 -22.97
C LEU A 203 -5.67 0.76 -23.23
N LEU A 204 -5.99 -0.01 -22.19
CA LEU A 204 -6.65 -1.31 -22.32
C LEU A 204 -8.03 -1.17 -22.98
N GLY A 205 -8.74 -0.06 -22.75
CA GLY A 205 -10.01 0.24 -23.39
C GLY A 205 -9.95 0.29 -24.91
N ARG A 206 -8.80 0.73 -25.48
CA ARG A 206 -8.59 0.76 -26.94
C ARG A 206 -8.51 -0.62 -27.58
N LEU A 207 -8.26 -1.68 -26.78
CA LEU A 207 -8.25 -3.05 -27.27
C LEU A 207 -9.65 -3.67 -27.40
N GLN A 208 -10.69 -2.99 -26.91
CA GLN A 208 -12.06 -3.47 -26.93
C GLN A 208 -12.75 -3.01 -28.22
N HIS A 209 -13.02 -3.97 -29.12
CA HIS A 209 -13.63 -3.69 -30.43
C HIS A 209 -15.02 -3.05 -30.36
N ASN A 210 -15.81 -3.34 -29.33
CA ASN A 210 -17.15 -2.79 -29.18
C ASN A 210 -17.18 -1.57 -28.24
N THR A 211 -16.70 -0.43 -28.71
CA THR A 211 -16.63 0.82 -27.95
C THR A 211 -17.99 1.41 -27.59
N LYS A 212 -19.08 0.96 -28.24
CA LYS A 212 -20.45 1.44 -27.99
C LYS A 212 -21.17 0.67 -26.87
N HIS A 213 -20.56 -0.40 -26.33
CA HIS A 213 -21.17 -1.14 -25.23
C HIS A 213 -21.16 -0.29 -23.94
N ARG A 214 -22.30 -0.24 -23.24
CA ARG A 214 -22.49 0.59 -22.05
C ARG A 214 -21.40 0.41 -20.99
N SER A 215 -20.95 -0.82 -20.78
CA SER A 215 -19.87 -1.11 -19.80
C SER A 215 -18.51 -0.53 -20.22
N VAL A 216 -18.20 -0.50 -21.51
CA VAL A 216 -16.94 0.10 -22.01
C VAL A 216 -16.97 1.61 -21.82
N ILE A 217 -18.11 2.24 -22.11
CA ILE A 217 -18.32 3.68 -21.90
C ILE A 217 -18.18 4.00 -20.42
N ALA A 218 -18.84 3.25 -19.54
CA ALA A 218 -18.78 3.45 -18.09
C ALA A 218 -17.33 3.33 -17.56
N LEU A 219 -16.56 2.33 -17.99
CA LEU A 219 -15.15 2.17 -17.59
C LEU A 219 -14.25 3.27 -18.15
N ASN A 220 -14.51 3.76 -19.35
CA ASN A 220 -13.78 4.91 -19.90
C ASN A 220 -14.08 6.19 -19.10
N LEU A 221 -15.36 6.44 -18.81
CA LEU A 221 -15.75 7.57 -17.94
C LEU A 221 -15.12 7.48 -16.56
N ALA A 222 -15.14 6.30 -15.92
CA ALA A 222 -14.49 6.07 -14.65
C ALA A 222 -12.98 6.30 -14.72
N GLY A 223 -12.31 5.86 -15.80
CA GLY A 223 -10.89 6.10 -16.03
C GLY A 223 -10.54 7.58 -16.20
N TRP A 224 -11.34 8.33 -16.96
CA TRP A 224 -11.17 9.76 -17.10
C TRP A 224 -11.48 10.54 -15.81
N ALA A 225 -12.54 10.15 -15.09
CA ALA A 225 -12.88 10.74 -13.81
C ALA A 225 -11.77 10.51 -12.77
N SER A 226 -11.26 9.28 -12.68
CA SER A 226 -10.13 8.93 -11.79
C SER A 226 -8.89 9.74 -12.14
N LEU A 227 -8.54 9.85 -13.44
CA LEU A 227 -7.41 10.66 -13.90
C LEU A 227 -7.60 12.15 -13.55
N PHE A 228 -8.79 12.69 -13.77
CA PHE A 228 -9.12 14.07 -13.43
C PHE A 228 -9.00 14.35 -11.93
N ILE A 229 -9.57 13.48 -11.08
CA ILE A 229 -9.47 13.59 -9.63
C ILE A 229 -8.00 13.57 -9.18
N ALA A 230 -7.20 12.63 -9.68
CA ALA A 230 -5.79 12.55 -9.36
C ALA A 230 -5.00 13.79 -9.82
N ALA A 231 -5.28 14.30 -11.03
CA ALA A 231 -4.64 15.50 -11.56
C ALA A 231 -5.01 16.75 -10.72
N VAL A 232 -6.29 16.93 -10.39
CA VAL A 232 -6.74 18.02 -9.52
C VAL A 232 -6.06 17.92 -8.15
N PHE A 233 -6.01 16.72 -7.56
CA PHE A 233 -5.34 16.51 -6.28
C PHE A 233 -3.86 16.90 -6.34
N LEU A 234 -3.13 16.54 -7.39
CA LEU A 234 -1.68 16.80 -7.53
C LEU A 234 -1.36 18.27 -7.84
N VAL A 235 -2.19 18.94 -8.64
CA VAL A 235 -1.91 20.31 -9.12
C VAL A 235 -2.38 21.39 -8.15
N THR A 236 -3.42 21.10 -7.35
CA THR A 236 -3.98 22.07 -6.41
C THR A 236 -3.35 21.93 -5.01
N PRO A 237 -3.43 22.97 -4.14
CA PRO A 237 -2.95 22.88 -2.76
C PRO A 237 -3.76 21.91 -1.89
N VAL A 238 -4.78 21.26 -2.44
CA VAL A 238 -5.60 20.26 -1.73
C VAL A 238 -4.74 19.12 -1.19
N HIS A 239 -3.71 18.66 -1.95
CA HIS A 239 -2.85 17.58 -1.47
C HIS A 239 -2.09 17.94 -0.19
N THR A 240 -1.61 19.17 -0.04
CA THR A 240 -0.90 19.60 1.17
C THR A 240 -1.84 19.72 2.36
N ALA A 241 -3.01 20.34 2.15
CA ALA A 241 -4.04 20.46 3.19
C ALA A 241 -4.54 19.06 3.64
N PHE A 242 -4.81 18.18 2.68
CA PHE A 242 -5.27 16.82 2.96
C PHE A 242 -4.20 15.98 3.67
N THR A 243 -2.94 16.05 3.22
CA THR A 243 -1.82 15.37 3.88
C THR A 243 -1.68 15.83 5.32
N LYS A 244 -1.65 17.15 5.55
CA LYS A 244 -1.56 17.71 6.90
C LYS A 244 -2.74 17.29 7.79
N TYR A 245 -3.95 17.31 7.26
CA TYR A 245 -5.13 16.84 7.98
C TYR A 245 -5.02 15.36 8.36
N MET A 246 -4.66 14.49 7.41
CA MET A 246 -4.52 13.06 7.65
C MET A 246 -3.34 12.72 8.59
N GLU A 247 -2.27 13.52 8.58
CA GLU A 247 -1.19 13.41 9.58
C GLU A 247 -1.69 13.78 10.97
N THR A 248 -2.44 14.87 11.09
CA THR A 248 -3.04 15.26 12.37
C THR A 248 -3.98 14.19 12.90
N VAL A 249 -4.83 13.60 12.06
CA VAL A 249 -5.73 12.50 12.43
C VAL A 249 -4.92 11.30 12.94
N ARG A 250 -3.93 10.83 12.16
CA ARG A 250 -3.07 9.71 12.57
C ARG A 250 -2.35 9.99 13.90
N PHE A 251 -1.80 11.19 14.03
CA PHE A 251 -1.06 11.58 15.21
C PHE A 251 -1.95 11.62 16.46
N HIS A 252 -3.14 12.20 16.36
CA HIS A 252 -4.09 12.26 17.49
C HIS A 252 -4.56 10.88 17.96
N THR A 253 -4.73 9.94 17.03
CA THR A 253 -5.06 8.55 17.36
C THR A 253 -3.92 7.85 18.13
N LEU A 254 -2.66 8.22 17.82
CA LEU A 254 -1.48 7.60 18.44
C LEU A 254 -1.06 8.32 19.73
N GLN A 255 -1.12 9.65 19.76
CA GLN A 255 -0.62 10.51 20.83
C GLN A 255 -1.61 11.65 21.14
N PRO A 256 -2.81 11.36 21.71
CA PRO A 256 -3.89 12.34 21.85
C PRO A 256 -3.56 13.50 22.81
N GLY A 257 -2.54 13.36 23.66
CA GLY A 257 -2.13 14.38 24.62
C GLY A 257 -1.07 15.36 24.10
N LEU A 258 -0.52 15.12 22.89
CA LEU A 258 0.57 15.92 22.32
C LEU A 258 0.09 16.81 21.17
N GLU A 259 0.67 18.02 21.06
CA GLU A 259 0.47 18.90 19.91
C GLU A 259 1.47 18.52 18.80
N LEU A 260 0.97 18.15 17.62
CA LEU A 260 1.81 17.88 16.46
C LEU A 260 2.37 19.22 15.91
N LEU A 261 3.69 19.35 15.88
CA LEU A 261 4.35 20.51 15.30
C LEU A 261 4.71 20.29 13.83
N ASP A 262 5.32 19.12 13.53
CA ASP A 262 5.70 18.74 12.17
C ASP A 262 5.79 17.22 12.04
N ALA A 263 5.67 16.71 10.81
CA ALA A 263 5.82 15.29 10.53
C ALA A 263 6.33 15.06 9.11
N MET A 264 7.18 14.04 8.96
CA MET A 264 7.73 13.68 7.66
C MET A 264 7.88 12.17 7.50
N GLU A 265 7.66 11.70 6.27
CA GLU A 265 8.00 10.34 5.86
C GLU A 265 9.47 10.30 5.42
N THR A 266 10.19 9.29 5.90
CA THR A 266 11.56 9.01 5.46
C THR A 266 11.62 7.59 4.89
N ARG A 267 12.69 7.22 4.21
CA ARG A 267 12.87 5.83 3.73
C ARG A 267 12.97 4.81 4.87
N TYR A 268 13.28 5.25 6.08
CA TYR A 268 13.48 4.38 7.24
C TYR A 268 12.25 4.27 8.13
N GLY A 269 11.34 5.23 8.11
CA GLY A 269 10.15 5.28 8.93
C GLY A 269 9.51 6.66 8.95
N HIS A 270 8.48 6.82 9.76
CA HIS A 270 7.78 8.08 9.99
C HIS A 270 8.37 8.79 11.20
N VAL A 271 8.70 10.08 11.06
CA VAL A 271 9.21 10.93 12.13
C VAL A 271 8.26 12.10 12.33
N ALA A 272 7.86 12.33 13.58
CA ALA A 272 7.08 13.49 13.96
C ALA A 272 7.75 14.26 15.11
N ILE A 273 7.52 15.56 15.14
CA ILE A 273 7.91 16.44 16.25
C ILE A 273 6.63 16.90 16.93
N ALA A 274 6.56 16.68 18.23
CA ALA A 274 5.39 17.00 19.03
C ALA A 274 5.76 17.75 20.29
N ARG A 275 4.78 18.45 20.89
CA ARG A 275 4.99 19.28 22.08
C ARG A 275 3.95 18.97 23.17
N LEU A 276 4.41 18.96 24.41
CA LEU A 276 3.59 18.93 25.61
C LEU A 276 4.08 20.02 26.57
N GLY A 277 3.36 21.12 26.68
CA GLY A 277 3.80 22.30 27.43
C GLY A 277 5.12 22.83 26.87
N GLU A 278 6.20 22.82 27.67
CA GLU A 278 7.55 23.24 27.24
C GLU A 278 8.39 22.08 26.68
N GLN A 279 7.94 20.84 26.82
CA GLN A 279 8.66 19.67 26.36
C GLN A 279 8.40 19.40 24.89
N VAL A 280 9.45 19.22 24.11
CA VAL A 280 9.41 18.82 22.70
C VAL A 280 9.86 17.37 22.59
N SER A 281 9.09 16.55 21.90
CA SER A 281 9.36 15.13 21.71
C SER A 281 9.52 14.80 20.24
N VAL A 282 10.47 13.90 19.95
CA VAL A 282 10.64 13.27 18.64
C VAL A 282 9.95 11.90 18.71
N VAL A 283 8.99 11.70 17.82
CA VAL A 283 8.17 10.49 17.72
C VAL A 283 8.58 9.73 16.48
N ASN A 284 9.09 8.51 16.66
CA ASN A 284 9.50 7.62 15.58
C ASN A 284 8.49 6.47 15.46
N ASP A 285 7.87 6.28 14.28
CA ASP A 285 6.87 5.23 14.01
C ASP A 285 5.82 5.14 15.14
N GLY A 286 5.26 6.31 15.51
CA GLY A 286 4.23 6.42 16.53
C GLY A 286 4.71 6.35 18.00
N ARG A 287 5.98 6.06 18.26
CA ARG A 287 6.57 5.96 19.61
C ARG A 287 7.43 7.17 19.94
N ILE A 288 7.29 7.68 21.17
CA ILE A 288 8.18 8.72 21.66
C ILE A 288 9.58 8.12 21.83
N GLY A 289 10.54 8.65 21.04
CA GLY A 289 11.93 8.22 21.09
C GLY A 289 12.79 9.11 22.01
N LEU A 290 12.64 10.44 21.88
CA LEU A 290 13.41 11.43 22.64
C LEU A 290 12.50 12.56 23.06
N SER A 291 12.73 13.13 24.23
CA SER A 291 12.02 14.32 24.72
C SER A 291 13.00 15.33 25.31
N PHE A 292 12.78 16.63 25.06
CA PHE A 292 13.60 17.71 25.57
C PHE A 292 12.73 18.86 26.14
N PRO A 293 13.05 19.40 27.31
CA PRO A 293 14.02 18.88 28.27
C PRO A 293 13.54 17.57 28.90
N ASN A 294 14.47 16.64 29.16
CA ASN A 294 14.20 15.38 29.86
C ASN A 294 14.95 15.37 31.20
N THR A 295 14.48 16.16 32.14
CA THR A 295 15.10 16.33 33.45
C THR A 295 15.03 15.08 34.33
N GLU A 296 13.94 14.29 34.20
CA GLU A 296 13.77 13.06 34.99
C GLU A 296 14.76 11.97 34.58
N ASP A 297 14.91 11.69 33.28
CA ASP A 297 15.91 10.73 32.82
C ASP A 297 17.35 11.19 33.14
N ALA A 298 17.63 12.48 32.97
CA ALA A 298 18.92 13.03 33.34
C ALA A 298 19.23 12.85 34.84
N HIS A 299 18.22 13.09 35.70
CA HIS A 299 18.37 12.85 37.12
C HIS A 299 18.50 11.37 37.45
N MET A 300 17.71 10.48 36.81
CA MET A 300 17.82 9.04 37.02
C MET A 300 19.16 8.49 36.56
N GLN A 301 19.65 8.91 35.38
CA GLN A 301 20.96 8.53 34.88
C GLN A 301 22.06 9.03 35.79
N ALA A 302 22.03 10.29 36.24
CA ALA A 302 22.98 10.83 37.19
C ALA A 302 22.94 10.05 38.52
N ALA A 303 21.75 9.80 39.07
CA ALA A 303 21.62 9.01 40.31
C ALA A 303 22.16 7.58 40.12
N TYR A 304 21.87 6.92 39.00
CA TYR A 304 22.46 5.62 38.72
C TYR A 304 23.96 5.61 38.66
N PHE A 305 24.62 6.60 38.01
CA PHE A 305 26.06 6.73 37.98
C PHE A 305 26.64 6.96 39.38
N PHE A 306 26.02 7.79 40.20
CA PHE A 306 26.48 8.11 41.52
C PHE A 306 26.23 7.04 42.59
N THR A 307 25.31 6.10 42.35
CA THR A 307 25.03 4.98 43.26
C THR A 307 25.85 3.73 42.98
N GLN A 308 26.56 3.65 41.83
CA GLN A 308 27.35 2.46 41.45
C GLN A 308 28.69 2.29 42.19
N GLY A 309 29.05 3.13 43.12
CA GLY A 309 30.28 3.00 43.88
C GLY A 309 31.02 4.32 44.10
N ASN A 310 32.36 4.28 44.16
CA ASN A 310 33.18 5.45 44.41
C ASN A 310 32.95 6.56 43.36
N TRP A 311 32.86 7.80 43.83
CA TRP A 311 32.66 8.98 42.98
C TRP A 311 33.63 8.99 41.81
N PRO A 312 33.10 8.98 40.55
CA PRO A 312 33.96 8.97 39.37
C PRO A 312 34.74 10.28 39.28
N ARG A 313 36.06 10.20 39.07
CA ARG A 313 36.90 11.39 38.88
C ARG A 313 36.77 11.97 37.45
N HIS A 314 36.35 11.13 36.49
CA HIS A 314 36.16 11.52 35.10
C HIS A 314 34.93 10.80 34.57
N ILE A 315 34.05 11.52 33.90
CA ILE A 315 32.85 10.98 33.23
C ILE A 315 32.97 11.32 31.75
N LEU A 316 32.91 10.31 30.89
CA LEU A 316 32.77 10.46 29.46
C LEU A 316 31.28 10.18 29.10
N THR A 317 30.58 11.20 28.61
CA THR A 317 29.24 11.04 28.05
C THR A 317 29.35 10.97 26.55
N VAL A 318 28.81 9.89 25.96
CA VAL A 318 28.65 9.75 24.51
C VAL A 318 27.17 9.87 24.24
N SER A 319 26.76 10.95 23.56
CA SER A 319 25.38 11.10 23.03
C SER A 319 25.36 10.63 21.59
N TYR A 320 24.29 9.93 21.22
CA TYR A 320 24.04 9.54 19.86
C TYR A 320 23.22 10.61 19.13
#